data_fdcaa940ddd53ce82fc2ae55fcc91c2f
#
_entry.id   fdcaa940ddd53ce82fc2ae55fcc91c2f
#
_cell.length_a   1.000
_cell.length_b   1.000
_cell.length_c   1.000
_cell.angle_alpha   90.00
_cell.angle_beta   90.00
_cell.angle_gamma   90.00
#
_symmetry.space_group_name_H-M   'P 1'
#
loop_
_entity.id
_entity.type
_entity.pdbx_description
1 polymer ?
#
loop_
_entity_poly.entity_id
_entity_poly.type
_entity_poly.pdbx_seq_one_letter_code
_entity_poly.pdbx_strand_id
1 'polypeptide(L)'
;MDELYTEDQRMIRDAARAFATEVLAPNAAQWDRDAHLPDAVVAQLGELGLLGMIVPQELGGAYTDYVAYALAMEEIAAGDAACATMMSVHNSVGCGPILGFGTPTQKERWLADMAAGRTIGAFCLTEPQAGSEAHNLRTRAELRDGKWVLNGAKQFVTNGQRAGIAIVFAVTDPDAGKRGISAFLVPTDTPGFVVGKPEKKMGIRASDTCPITFENCAIPEENLLGARGEGLKIALSNLEGGRIGIAAQALGIARAAFDKARRYAGERVQFGKPLAEHQAIQQKLADMATQINAARLLVHHAAKLRTAGLPCLSEASQAKLFASEMAERVCSDAIQIHGGYGYLADYEVERHYRDARITQIYEGTSEVQRMVIARQL
;
A
#
# COMPACT_ATOMS: atom_id res chain seq x y z
N MET A 1 -18.69 7.25 15.55
CA MET A 1 -17.27 7.63 15.35
C MET A 1 -17.09 8.91 14.53
N ASP A 2 -18.07 9.33 13.77
CA ASP A 2 -17.99 10.58 12.97
C ASP A 2 -17.72 11.84 13.81
N GLU A 3 -18.17 11.85 15.04
CA GLU A 3 -17.91 12.93 16.01
C GLU A 3 -16.43 13.08 16.41
N LEU A 4 -15.60 12.07 16.10
CA LEU A 4 -14.17 12.07 16.42
C LEU A 4 -13.29 12.62 15.29
N TYR A 5 -13.88 12.94 14.13
CA TYR A 5 -13.16 13.44 12.95
C TYR A 5 -13.42 14.93 12.73
N THR A 6 -12.41 15.64 12.23
CA THR A 6 -12.57 17.02 11.77
C THR A 6 -13.48 17.09 10.54
N GLU A 7 -13.93 18.29 10.18
CA GLU A 7 -14.73 18.49 8.98
C GLU A 7 -13.96 18.07 7.72
N ASP A 8 -12.69 18.49 7.61
CA ASP A 8 -11.82 18.11 6.48
C ASP A 8 -11.61 16.59 6.38
N GLN A 9 -11.39 15.91 7.51
CA GLN A 9 -11.24 14.44 7.53
C GLN A 9 -12.51 13.74 7.05
N ARG A 10 -13.69 14.24 7.44
CA ARG A 10 -14.98 13.69 6.96
C ARG A 10 -15.18 13.97 5.48
N MET A 11 -14.89 15.18 5.01
CA MET A 11 -15.02 15.54 3.60
C MET A 11 -14.12 14.67 2.70
N ILE A 12 -12.86 14.46 3.07
CA ILE A 12 -11.93 13.60 2.34
C ILE A 12 -12.42 12.15 2.34
N ARG A 13 -12.84 11.62 3.49
CA ARG A 13 -13.42 10.27 3.60
C ARG A 13 -14.64 10.11 2.68
N ASP A 14 -15.55 11.08 2.72
CA ASP A 14 -16.82 10.99 1.98
C ASP A 14 -16.59 11.10 0.47
N ALA A 15 -15.62 11.90 0.02
CA ALA A 15 -15.18 11.94 -1.37
C ALA A 15 -14.55 10.60 -1.81
N ALA A 16 -13.66 10.03 -1.00
CA ALA A 16 -13.07 8.72 -1.26
C ALA A 16 -14.12 7.60 -1.29
N ARG A 17 -15.13 7.66 -0.38
CA ARG A 17 -16.25 6.72 -0.34
C ARG A 17 -17.13 6.82 -1.58
N ALA A 18 -17.48 8.02 -2.02
CA ALA A 18 -18.25 8.22 -3.23
C ALA A 18 -17.53 7.60 -4.43
N PHE A 19 -16.26 7.93 -4.62
CA PHE A 19 -15.44 7.33 -5.68
C PHE A 19 -15.33 5.80 -5.57
N ALA A 20 -15.11 5.27 -4.37
CA ALA A 20 -15.03 3.83 -4.14
C ALA A 20 -16.36 3.12 -4.48
N THR A 21 -17.49 3.73 -4.15
CA THR A 21 -18.82 3.14 -4.37
C THR A 21 -19.28 3.26 -5.82
N GLU A 22 -19.03 4.40 -6.46
CA GLU A 22 -19.56 4.72 -7.79
C GLU A 22 -18.65 4.20 -8.91
N VAL A 23 -17.32 4.16 -8.68
CA VAL A 23 -16.34 3.84 -9.72
C VAL A 23 -15.63 2.51 -9.42
N LEU A 24 -15.10 2.29 -8.20
CA LEU A 24 -14.24 1.15 -7.94
C LEU A 24 -15.05 -0.14 -7.76
N ALA A 25 -15.97 -0.17 -6.81
CA ALA A 25 -16.70 -1.40 -6.44
C ALA A 25 -17.45 -2.04 -7.62
N PRO A 26 -18.13 -1.29 -8.51
CA PRO A 26 -18.83 -1.89 -9.65
C PRO A 26 -17.90 -2.55 -10.67
N ASN A 27 -16.65 -2.14 -10.76
CA ASN A 27 -15.68 -2.59 -11.77
C ASN A 27 -14.60 -3.54 -11.22
N ALA A 28 -14.44 -3.61 -9.90
CA ALA A 28 -13.35 -4.33 -9.25
C ALA A 28 -13.27 -5.83 -9.63
N ALA A 29 -14.42 -6.51 -9.77
CA ALA A 29 -14.46 -7.90 -10.21
C ALA A 29 -13.94 -8.09 -11.65
N GLN A 30 -14.24 -7.15 -12.55
CA GLN A 30 -13.72 -7.19 -13.91
C GLN A 30 -12.21 -6.93 -13.94
N TRP A 31 -11.73 -5.92 -13.21
CA TRP A 31 -10.30 -5.60 -13.14
C TRP A 31 -9.47 -6.73 -12.50
N ASP A 32 -10.03 -7.46 -11.52
CA ASP A 32 -9.39 -8.66 -10.96
C ASP A 32 -9.25 -9.76 -12.02
N ARG A 33 -10.30 -10.01 -12.83
CA ARG A 33 -10.23 -10.99 -13.94
C ARG A 33 -9.22 -10.61 -15.00
N ASP A 34 -9.21 -9.32 -15.40
CA ASP A 34 -8.32 -8.79 -16.45
C ASP A 34 -6.90 -8.58 -15.95
N ALA A 35 -6.68 -8.65 -14.61
CA ALA A 35 -5.42 -8.32 -13.94
C ALA A 35 -4.89 -6.94 -14.37
N HIS A 36 -5.79 -5.95 -14.50
CA HIS A 36 -5.48 -4.61 -14.98
C HIS A 36 -6.34 -3.53 -14.34
N LEU A 37 -5.69 -2.49 -13.78
CA LEU A 37 -6.33 -1.28 -13.30
C LEU A 37 -6.22 -0.21 -14.40
N PRO A 38 -7.34 0.32 -14.94
CA PRO A 38 -7.31 1.31 -16.03
C PRO A 38 -6.60 2.61 -15.64
N ASP A 39 -5.86 3.20 -16.58
CA ASP A 39 -5.16 4.48 -16.37
C ASP A 39 -6.13 5.63 -16.09
N ALA A 40 -7.35 5.58 -16.64
CA ALA A 40 -8.40 6.56 -16.33
C ALA A 40 -8.77 6.59 -14.85
N VAL A 41 -8.71 5.45 -14.13
CA VAL A 41 -8.94 5.37 -12.68
C VAL A 41 -7.79 6.05 -11.94
N VAL A 42 -6.56 5.85 -12.39
CA VAL A 42 -5.37 6.50 -11.81
C VAL A 42 -5.42 8.01 -11.98
N ALA A 43 -5.85 8.49 -13.17
CA ALA A 43 -6.05 9.91 -13.42
C ALA A 43 -7.10 10.52 -12.47
N GLN A 44 -8.24 9.85 -12.29
CA GLN A 44 -9.29 10.30 -11.35
C GLN A 44 -8.81 10.35 -9.89
N LEU A 45 -7.98 9.39 -9.46
CA LEU A 45 -7.34 9.46 -8.13
C LEU A 45 -6.44 10.70 -7.98
N GLY A 46 -5.71 11.07 -9.04
CA GLY A 46 -4.92 12.30 -9.09
C GLY A 46 -5.78 13.55 -9.01
N GLU A 47 -6.86 13.62 -9.78
CA GLU A 47 -7.84 14.73 -9.77
C GLU A 47 -8.50 14.92 -8.40
N LEU A 48 -8.74 13.83 -7.67
CA LEU A 48 -9.26 13.84 -6.31
C LEU A 48 -8.19 14.17 -5.24
N GLY A 49 -6.91 14.38 -5.64
CA GLY A 49 -5.81 14.63 -4.74
C GLY A 49 -5.34 13.42 -3.92
N LEU A 50 -5.87 12.22 -4.22
CA LEU A 50 -5.60 11.00 -3.46
C LEU A 50 -4.18 10.43 -3.73
N LEU A 51 -3.50 10.88 -4.78
CA LEU A 51 -2.12 10.50 -5.10
C LEU A 51 -1.08 11.47 -4.50
N GLY A 52 -1.52 12.64 -4.00
CA GLY A 52 -0.67 13.65 -3.37
C GLY A 52 -0.99 13.92 -1.91
N MET A 53 -1.59 12.98 -1.18
CA MET A 53 -2.11 13.21 0.16
C MET A 53 -1.05 13.61 1.19
N ILE A 54 0.18 13.12 1.06
CA ILE A 54 1.28 13.47 1.97
C ILE A 54 2.19 14.59 1.42
N VAL A 55 1.96 15.01 0.19
CA VAL A 55 2.79 16.04 -0.48
C VAL A 55 2.26 17.43 -0.12
N PRO A 56 3.10 18.37 0.33
CA PRO A 56 2.71 19.74 0.62
C PRO A 56 2.09 20.48 -0.57
N GLN A 57 1.22 21.44 -0.31
CA GLN A 57 0.53 22.20 -1.34
C GLN A 57 1.49 23.01 -2.22
N GLU A 58 2.56 23.56 -1.65
CA GLU A 58 3.60 24.27 -2.39
C GLU A 58 4.39 23.39 -3.37
N LEU A 59 4.29 22.07 -3.21
CA LEU A 59 4.86 21.07 -4.12
C LEU A 59 3.78 20.35 -4.96
N GLY A 60 2.57 20.92 -5.01
CA GLY A 60 1.47 20.45 -5.84
C GLY A 60 0.61 19.35 -5.22
N GLY A 61 0.79 19.03 -3.95
CA GLY A 61 0.02 18.01 -3.24
C GLY A 61 -1.25 18.51 -2.58
N ALA A 62 -2.05 17.60 -2.04
CA ALA A 62 -3.26 17.90 -1.29
C ALA A 62 -2.98 18.18 0.20
N TYR A 63 -1.85 17.75 0.71
CA TYR A 63 -1.41 17.81 2.11
C TYR A 63 -2.51 17.57 3.12
N THR A 64 -2.76 16.31 3.39
CA THR A 64 -3.72 15.91 4.42
C THR A 64 -2.98 15.32 5.61
N ASP A 65 -3.66 15.27 6.76
CA ASP A 65 -3.12 14.52 7.90
C ASP A 65 -3.22 13.00 7.68
N TYR A 66 -2.48 12.23 8.47
CA TYR A 66 -2.46 10.77 8.34
C TYR A 66 -3.77 10.10 8.77
N VAL A 67 -4.65 10.79 9.53
CA VAL A 67 -5.99 10.28 9.85
C VAL A 67 -6.87 10.36 8.59
N ALA A 68 -6.86 11.50 7.89
CA ALA A 68 -7.55 11.64 6.61
C ALA A 68 -7.02 10.65 5.56
N TYR A 69 -5.69 10.45 5.49
CA TYR A 69 -5.07 9.44 4.65
C TYR A 69 -5.57 8.03 4.98
N ALA A 70 -5.59 7.64 6.26
CA ALA A 70 -6.07 6.32 6.68
C ALA A 70 -7.57 6.11 6.37
N LEU A 71 -8.39 7.15 6.55
CA LEU A 71 -9.82 7.14 6.20
C LEU A 71 -10.02 6.95 4.70
N ALA A 72 -9.30 7.70 3.86
CA ALA A 72 -9.36 7.55 2.42
C ALA A 72 -8.90 6.16 1.98
N MET A 73 -7.79 5.65 2.54
CA MET A 73 -7.28 4.29 2.27
C MET A 73 -8.29 3.21 2.62
N GLU A 74 -9.00 3.33 3.76
CA GLU A 74 -10.06 2.38 4.14
C GLU A 74 -11.19 2.37 3.11
N GLU A 75 -11.64 3.53 2.64
CA GLU A 75 -12.73 3.64 1.66
C GLU A 75 -12.31 3.10 0.28
N ILE A 76 -11.15 3.49 -0.22
CA ILE A 76 -10.63 3.01 -1.51
C ILE A 76 -10.44 1.48 -1.48
N ALA A 77 -9.89 0.94 -0.38
CA ALA A 77 -9.69 -0.50 -0.22
C ALA A 77 -11.01 -1.29 -0.12
N ALA A 78 -12.06 -0.68 0.42
CA ALA A 78 -13.39 -1.29 0.43
C ALA A 78 -14.00 -1.35 -0.98
N GLY A 79 -13.68 -0.42 -1.87
CA GLY A 79 -14.06 -0.45 -3.28
C GLY A 79 -13.21 -1.43 -4.10
N ASP A 80 -11.89 -1.25 -4.06
CA ASP A 80 -10.92 -2.12 -4.74
C ASP A 80 -9.56 -2.14 -4.02
N ALA A 81 -9.15 -3.31 -3.57
CA ALA A 81 -7.91 -3.50 -2.82
C ALA A 81 -6.65 -3.28 -3.69
N ALA A 82 -6.69 -3.57 -4.98
CA ALA A 82 -5.57 -3.38 -5.89
C ALA A 82 -5.33 -1.88 -6.17
N CYS A 83 -6.40 -1.11 -6.33
CA CYS A 83 -6.35 0.35 -6.41
C CYS A 83 -5.75 0.96 -5.13
N ALA A 84 -6.18 0.49 -3.95
CA ALA A 84 -5.62 0.92 -2.67
C ALA A 84 -4.12 0.58 -2.54
N THR A 85 -3.68 -0.59 -3.04
CA THR A 85 -2.25 -0.95 -3.06
C THR A 85 -1.44 0.05 -3.88
N MET A 86 -1.90 0.38 -5.08
CA MET A 86 -1.25 1.36 -5.96
C MET A 86 -1.15 2.72 -5.28
N MET A 87 -2.27 3.21 -4.72
CA MET A 87 -2.35 4.49 -4.00
C MET A 87 -1.42 4.51 -2.77
N SER A 88 -1.37 3.43 -1.98
CA SER A 88 -0.51 3.32 -0.79
C SER A 88 0.97 3.39 -1.15
N VAL A 89 1.42 2.56 -2.09
CA VAL A 89 2.82 2.52 -2.52
C VAL A 89 3.23 3.87 -3.12
N HIS A 90 2.37 4.46 -3.95
CA HIS A 90 2.66 5.75 -4.58
C HIS A 90 2.86 6.87 -3.53
N ASN A 91 1.94 7.03 -2.58
CA ASN A 91 2.08 8.04 -1.54
C ASN A 91 3.26 7.73 -0.60
N SER A 92 3.29 6.56 0.04
CA SER A 92 4.20 6.27 1.16
C SER A 92 5.65 6.08 0.73
N VAL A 93 5.90 5.21 -0.25
CA VAL A 93 7.26 4.84 -0.65
C VAL A 93 7.65 5.34 -2.04
N GLY A 94 6.72 5.92 -2.80
CA GLY A 94 6.97 6.70 -4.01
C GLY A 94 7.31 8.16 -3.68
N CYS A 95 6.30 8.92 -3.21
CA CYS A 95 6.46 10.35 -2.87
C CYS A 95 7.29 10.57 -1.59
N GLY A 96 7.08 9.73 -0.57
CA GLY A 96 7.70 9.90 0.74
C GLY A 96 9.22 10.02 0.74
N PRO A 97 9.98 9.14 0.07
CA PRO A 97 11.43 9.26 -0.02
C PRO A 97 11.90 10.56 -0.66
N ILE A 98 11.26 11.01 -1.74
CA ILE A 98 11.60 12.27 -2.41
C ILE A 98 11.29 13.44 -1.48
N LEU A 99 10.12 13.43 -0.84
CA LEU A 99 9.71 14.48 0.10
C LEU A 99 10.68 14.59 1.29
N GLY A 100 11.07 13.45 1.87
CA GLY A 100 11.90 13.43 3.08
C GLY A 100 13.40 13.67 2.83
N PHE A 101 13.92 13.25 1.68
CA PHE A 101 15.37 13.17 1.44
C PHE A 101 15.82 13.81 0.12
N GLY A 102 14.89 14.22 -0.73
CA GLY A 102 15.22 14.88 -2.00
C GLY A 102 15.77 16.29 -1.82
N THR A 103 16.65 16.70 -2.71
CA THR A 103 17.05 18.09 -2.84
C THR A 103 15.86 18.96 -3.29
N PRO A 104 15.89 20.30 -3.11
CA PRO A 104 14.83 21.16 -3.65
C PRO A 104 14.53 20.90 -5.12
N THR A 105 15.56 20.80 -5.95
CA THR A 105 15.44 20.51 -7.40
C THR A 105 14.78 19.15 -7.68
N GLN A 106 15.11 18.10 -6.90
CA GLN A 106 14.49 16.80 -7.05
C GLN A 106 13.00 16.84 -6.65
N LYS A 107 12.65 17.56 -5.57
CA LYS A 107 11.25 17.73 -5.14
C LYS A 107 10.42 18.47 -6.18
N GLU A 108 10.91 19.61 -6.67
CA GLU A 108 10.26 20.41 -7.71
C GLU A 108 10.07 19.62 -9.01
N ARG A 109 11.08 18.84 -9.40
CA ARG A 109 11.04 18.05 -10.64
C ARG A 109 9.96 16.95 -10.61
N TRP A 110 9.72 16.30 -9.47
CA TRP A 110 8.95 15.07 -9.43
C TRP A 110 7.63 15.17 -8.69
N LEU A 111 7.55 15.87 -7.56
CA LEU A 111 6.42 15.72 -6.64
C LEU A 111 5.11 16.27 -7.20
N ALA A 112 5.12 17.37 -7.95
CA ALA A 112 3.91 17.95 -8.53
C ALA A 112 3.24 17.01 -9.55
N ASP A 113 4.04 16.39 -10.43
CA ASP A 113 3.54 15.42 -11.41
C ASP A 113 3.10 14.10 -10.75
N MET A 114 3.81 13.69 -9.69
CA MET A 114 3.42 12.52 -8.90
C MET A 114 2.11 12.78 -8.15
N ALA A 115 1.97 13.89 -7.47
CA ALA A 115 0.75 14.24 -6.74
C ALA A 115 -0.49 14.32 -7.65
N ALA A 116 -0.32 14.81 -8.86
CA ALA A 116 -1.38 14.87 -9.87
C ALA A 116 -1.62 13.54 -10.61
N GLY A 117 -0.86 12.49 -10.31
CA GLY A 117 -0.99 11.18 -10.98
C GLY A 117 -0.46 11.13 -12.41
N ARG A 118 0.22 12.17 -12.90
CA ARG A 118 0.87 12.17 -14.22
C ARG A 118 2.11 11.29 -14.25
N THR A 119 2.76 11.14 -13.11
CA THR A 119 3.93 10.25 -12.92
C THR A 119 3.69 9.36 -11.72
N ILE A 120 3.70 8.06 -11.90
CA ILE A 120 3.54 7.09 -10.81
C ILE A 120 4.91 6.66 -10.30
N GLY A 121 5.04 6.55 -8.97
CA GLY A 121 6.26 6.07 -8.32
C GLY A 121 6.25 4.56 -8.08
N ALA A 122 7.43 3.94 -8.24
CA ALA A 122 7.71 2.58 -7.84
C ALA A 122 8.83 2.52 -6.81
N PHE A 123 8.84 1.47 -5.97
CA PHE A 123 9.82 1.28 -4.90
C PHE A 123 10.59 -0.03 -5.09
N CYS A 124 11.85 0.07 -5.45
CA CYS A 124 12.69 -1.04 -5.87
C CYS A 124 13.70 -1.41 -4.76
N LEU A 125 13.23 -2.03 -3.68
CA LEU A 125 14.05 -2.51 -2.56
C LEU A 125 14.29 -4.02 -2.64
N THR A 126 13.20 -4.81 -2.65
CA THR A 126 13.20 -6.27 -2.57
C THR A 126 13.94 -6.90 -3.73
N GLU A 127 14.74 -7.93 -3.44
CA GLU A 127 15.45 -8.77 -4.42
C GLU A 127 15.08 -10.24 -4.23
N PRO A 128 15.33 -11.12 -5.19
CA PRO A 128 14.97 -12.56 -5.08
C PRO A 128 15.49 -13.23 -3.80
N GLN A 129 16.64 -12.81 -3.26
CA GLN A 129 17.23 -13.34 -2.02
C GLN A 129 17.03 -12.42 -0.80
N ALA A 130 16.53 -11.19 -0.99
CA ALA A 130 16.43 -10.18 0.06
C ALA A 130 15.01 -9.61 0.16
N GLY A 131 14.15 -10.25 0.97
CA GLY A 131 12.83 -9.79 1.34
C GLY A 131 12.84 -9.18 2.75
N SER A 132 12.56 -10.00 3.78
CA SER A 132 12.58 -9.56 5.18
C SER A 132 13.98 -9.09 5.64
N GLU A 133 15.04 -9.63 5.06
CA GLU A 133 16.42 -9.18 5.26
C GLU A 133 16.78 -8.09 4.23
N ALA A 134 16.11 -6.94 4.34
CA ALA A 134 16.17 -5.84 3.37
C ALA A 134 17.57 -5.22 3.16
N HIS A 135 18.56 -5.56 3.98
CA HIS A 135 19.95 -5.09 3.82
C HIS A 135 20.85 -6.06 3.05
N ASN A 136 20.38 -7.26 2.71
CA ASN A 136 21.15 -8.27 1.98
C ASN A 136 21.00 -8.08 0.45
N LEU A 137 21.19 -6.84 -0.01
CA LEU A 137 21.07 -6.50 -1.44
C LEU A 137 22.30 -6.93 -2.22
N ARG A 138 22.06 -7.29 -3.49
CA ARG A 138 23.11 -7.61 -4.49
C ARG A 138 23.15 -6.65 -5.66
N THR A 139 22.07 -5.89 -5.92
CA THR A 139 22.07 -4.82 -6.92
C THR A 139 23.15 -3.81 -6.55
N ARG A 140 24.00 -3.46 -7.50
CA ARG A 140 25.15 -2.56 -7.32
C ARG A 140 24.96 -1.28 -8.10
N ALA A 141 25.53 -0.20 -7.58
CA ALA A 141 25.65 1.07 -8.28
C ALA A 141 27.10 1.55 -8.16
N GLU A 142 27.75 1.79 -9.30
CA GLU A 142 29.13 2.25 -9.37
C GLU A 142 29.17 3.62 -10.04
N LEU A 143 29.91 4.58 -9.46
CA LEU A 143 30.12 5.89 -10.07
C LEU A 143 31.23 5.79 -11.12
N ARG A 144 30.89 6.06 -12.38
CA ARG A 144 31.79 6.05 -13.54
C ARG A 144 31.52 7.28 -14.39
N ASP A 145 32.53 8.06 -14.66
CA ASP A 145 32.47 9.25 -15.53
C ASP A 145 31.29 10.20 -15.21
N GLY A 146 31.06 10.48 -13.92
CA GLY A 146 29.99 11.35 -13.44
C GLY A 146 28.58 10.77 -13.54
N LYS A 147 28.46 9.45 -13.73
CA LYS A 147 27.18 8.72 -13.78
C LYS A 147 27.19 7.52 -12.84
N TRP A 148 26.07 7.27 -12.17
CA TRP A 148 25.84 6.01 -11.48
C TRP A 148 25.40 4.95 -12.48
N VAL A 149 26.11 3.83 -12.54
CA VAL A 149 25.78 2.68 -13.37
C VAL A 149 25.22 1.58 -12.48
N LEU A 150 23.94 1.29 -12.65
CA LEU A 150 23.22 0.27 -11.87
C LEU A 150 23.22 -1.06 -12.61
N ASN A 151 23.48 -2.15 -11.86
CA ASN A 151 23.39 -3.53 -12.35
C ASN A 151 22.78 -4.43 -11.25
N GLY A 152 21.81 -5.26 -11.62
CA GLY A 152 21.14 -6.18 -10.69
C GLY A 152 19.69 -6.40 -11.02
N ALA A 153 18.94 -6.94 -10.06
CA ALA A 153 17.52 -7.25 -10.23
C ALA A 153 16.71 -6.97 -8.97
N LYS A 154 15.49 -6.50 -9.15
CA LYS A 154 14.49 -6.30 -8.10
C LYS A 154 13.28 -7.18 -8.35
N GLN A 155 12.62 -7.60 -7.28
CA GLN A 155 11.49 -8.50 -7.33
C GLN A 155 10.26 -7.88 -6.65
N PHE A 156 9.07 -8.23 -7.12
CA PHE A 156 7.78 -7.82 -6.59
C PHE A 156 7.57 -6.30 -6.53
N VAL A 157 8.02 -5.60 -7.57
CA VAL A 157 7.89 -4.13 -7.63
C VAL A 157 6.48 -3.76 -8.04
N THR A 158 5.72 -3.19 -7.11
CA THR A 158 4.39 -2.61 -7.36
C THR A 158 4.52 -1.38 -8.25
N ASN A 159 3.58 -1.20 -9.16
CA ASN A 159 3.57 -0.15 -10.20
C ASN A 159 4.71 -0.31 -11.23
N GLY A 160 5.35 -1.47 -11.32
CA GLY A 160 6.53 -1.66 -12.18
C GLY A 160 6.28 -1.36 -13.65
N GLN A 161 5.08 -1.62 -14.17
CA GLN A 161 4.73 -1.32 -15.57
C GLN A 161 4.35 0.14 -15.82
N ARG A 162 3.68 0.78 -14.84
CA ARG A 162 3.13 2.13 -15.01
C ARG A 162 3.99 3.24 -14.43
N ALA A 163 5.03 2.89 -13.66
CA ALA A 163 5.87 3.90 -13.04
C ALA A 163 6.63 4.74 -14.07
N GLY A 164 6.65 6.06 -13.86
CA GLY A 164 7.54 6.98 -14.57
C GLY A 164 8.84 7.25 -13.81
N ILE A 165 8.84 6.97 -12.49
CA ILE A 165 10.01 7.12 -11.61
C ILE A 165 10.11 5.95 -10.64
N ALA A 166 11.30 5.40 -10.45
CA ALA A 166 11.59 4.36 -9.47
C ALA A 166 12.56 4.86 -8.40
N ILE A 167 12.24 4.57 -7.13
CA ILE A 167 13.16 4.73 -6.00
C ILE A 167 13.94 3.42 -5.88
N VAL A 168 15.20 3.42 -6.28
CA VAL A 168 16.02 2.21 -6.39
C VAL A 168 17.09 2.19 -5.31
N PHE A 169 17.21 1.06 -4.60
CA PHE A 169 18.23 0.85 -3.58
C PHE A 169 19.30 -0.10 -4.12
N ALA A 170 20.56 0.33 -4.04
CA ALA A 170 21.69 -0.44 -4.53
C ALA A 170 22.91 -0.31 -3.60
N VAL A 171 23.78 -1.30 -3.64
CA VAL A 171 25.05 -1.31 -2.90
C VAL A 171 26.06 -0.44 -3.65
N THR A 172 26.53 0.61 -2.98
CA THR A 172 27.59 1.52 -3.46
C THR A 172 28.93 1.29 -2.77
N ASP A 173 28.92 0.57 -1.63
CA ASP A 173 30.11 0.17 -0.88
C ASP A 173 29.88 -1.18 -0.21
N PRO A 174 30.37 -2.28 -0.78
CA PRO A 174 30.12 -3.61 -0.25
C PRO A 174 30.77 -3.87 1.15
N ASP A 175 31.81 -3.12 1.49
CA ASP A 175 32.56 -3.33 2.74
C ASP A 175 31.93 -2.55 3.91
N ALA A 176 31.05 -1.59 3.64
CA ALA A 176 30.37 -0.78 4.66
C ALA A 176 29.10 -1.44 5.24
N GLY A 177 28.74 -2.66 4.83
CA GLY A 177 27.55 -3.38 5.28
C GLY A 177 26.27 -2.57 5.09
N LYS A 178 25.49 -2.37 6.16
CA LYS A 178 24.23 -1.61 6.13
C LYS A 178 24.40 -0.15 5.66
N ARG A 179 25.55 0.44 5.88
CA ARG A 179 25.89 1.81 5.43
C ARG A 179 26.44 1.85 4.01
N GLY A 180 26.55 0.71 3.37
CA GLY A 180 26.97 0.62 1.97
C GLY A 180 25.83 0.72 0.96
N ILE A 181 24.57 0.86 1.41
CA ILE A 181 23.40 0.96 0.54
C ILE A 181 23.04 2.43 0.32
N SER A 182 22.82 2.80 -0.95
CA SER A 182 22.37 4.13 -1.35
C SER A 182 21.02 4.06 -2.08
N ALA A 183 20.31 5.17 -2.15
CA ALA A 183 19.03 5.30 -2.84
C ALA A 183 19.18 6.21 -4.07
N PHE A 184 18.45 5.89 -5.13
CA PHE A 184 18.52 6.57 -6.41
C PHE A 184 17.15 6.87 -6.98
N LEU A 185 16.99 8.01 -7.64
CA LEU A 185 15.85 8.36 -8.48
C LEU A 185 16.15 7.91 -9.91
N VAL A 186 15.46 6.87 -10.38
CA VAL A 186 15.68 6.31 -11.71
C VAL A 186 14.43 6.51 -12.56
N PRO A 187 14.43 7.42 -13.56
CA PRO A 187 13.38 7.49 -14.57
C PRO A 187 13.28 6.14 -15.27
N THR A 188 12.05 5.62 -15.45
CA THR A 188 11.85 4.24 -15.94
C THR A 188 12.10 4.09 -17.44
N ASP A 189 12.20 5.19 -18.17
CA ASP A 189 12.62 5.26 -19.58
C ASP A 189 14.15 5.24 -19.78
N THR A 190 14.92 5.20 -18.67
CA THR A 190 16.39 5.13 -18.74
C THR A 190 16.84 3.83 -19.43
N PRO A 191 17.72 3.90 -20.45
CA PRO A 191 18.29 2.71 -21.07
C PRO A 191 18.90 1.76 -20.03
N GLY A 192 18.54 0.47 -20.11
CA GLY A 192 18.96 -0.53 -19.14
C GLY A 192 18.03 -0.69 -17.93
N PHE A 193 16.95 0.10 -17.80
CA PHE A 193 15.85 -0.20 -16.90
C PHE A 193 14.86 -1.13 -17.61
N VAL A 194 14.84 -2.39 -17.23
CA VAL A 194 14.07 -3.44 -17.93
C VAL A 194 12.95 -3.95 -17.04
N VAL A 195 11.71 -3.72 -17.47
CA VAL A 195 10.51 -4.22 -16.78
C VAL A 195 10.18 -5.61 -17.27
N GLY A 196 10.12 -6.57 -16.35
CA GLY A 196 9.72 -7.94 -16.65
C GLY A 196 8.20 -8.11 -16.72
N LYS A 197 7.76 -9.33 -17.01
CA LYS A 197 6.33 -9.66 -17.08
C LYS A 197 5.68 -9.55 -15.70
N PRO A 198 4.44 -9.02 -15.61
CA PRO A 198 3.71 -9.00 -14.36
C PRO A 198 3.52 -10.39 -13.76
N GLU A 199 3.62 -10.47 -12.45
CA GLU A 199 3.41 -11.69 -11.69
C GLU A 199 1.92 -12.10 -11.69
N LYS A 200 1.66 -13.40 -11.85
CA LYS A 200 0.33 -13.97 -11.67
C LYS A 200 0.09 -14.19 -10.18
N LYS A 201 -0.82 -13.42 -9.60
CA LYS A 201 -1.04 -13.36 -8.15
C LYS A 201 -2.34 -14.02 -7.72
N MET A 202 -2.38 -14.41 -6.44
CA MET A 202 -3.59 -14.92 -5.77
C MET A 202 -4.68 -13.85 -5.68
N GLY A 203 -4.34 -12.66 -5.20
CA GLY A 203 -5.22 -11.50 -5.00
C GLY A 203 -4.57 -10.21 -5.48
N ILE A 204 -5.27 -9.10 -5.27
CA ILE A 204 -4.88 -7.76 -5.76
C ILE A 204 -4.39 -7.79 -7.22
N ARG A 205 -5.07 -8.58 -8.05
CA ARG A 205 -4.57 -8.92 -9.38
C ARG A 205 -4.46 -7.71 -10.29
N ALA A 206 -5.36 -6.73 -10.14
CA ALA A 206 -5.36 -5.51 -10.95
C ALA A 206 -4.18 -4.56 -10.66
N SER A 207 -3.51 -4.69 -9.50
CA SER A 207 -2.26 -3.98 -9.23
C SER A 207 -1.11 -4.68 -9.93
N ASP A 208 -0.41 -4.02 -10.85
CA ASP A 208 0.76 -4.59 -11.49
C ASP A 208 1.89 -4.81 -10.45
N THR A 209 2.61 -5.90 -10.62
CA THR A 209 3.74 -6.28 -9.74
C THR A 209 4.75 -6.99 -10.60
N CYS A 210 5.92 -6.38 -10.82
CA CYS A 210 6.89 -6.85 -11.80
C CYS A 210 8.26 -7.10 -11.19
N PRO A 211 9.07 -8.02 -11.75
CA PRO A 211 10.51 -7.97 -11.60
C PRO A 211 11.08 -6.83 -12.44
N ILE A 212 12.13 -6.18 -11.93
CA ILE A 212 12.89 -5.15 -12.65
C ILE A 212 14.35 -5.58 -12.74
N THR A 213 14.95 -5.47 -13.92
CA THR A 213 16.37 -5.73 -14.12
C THR A 213 17.08 -4.45 -14.54
N PHE A 214 18.26 -4.21 -13.98
CA PHE A 214 19.16 -3.13 -14.36
C PHE A 214 20.34 -3.70 -15.15
N GLU A 215 20.48 -3.27 -16.40
CA GLU A 215 21.52 -3.72 -17.34
C GLU A 215 22.37 -2.53 -17.77
N ASN A 216 23.44 -2.22 -17.01
CA ASN A 216 24.25 -1.02 -17.19
C ASN A 216 23.38 0.25 -17.24
N CYS A 217 22.35 0.30 -16.38
CA CYS A 217 21.43 1.43 -16.32
C CYS A 217 22.15 2.65 -15.75
N ALA A 218 22.48 3.60 -16.61
CA ALA A 218 23.31 4.77 -16.29
C ALA A 218 22.45 6.00 -16.06
N ILE A 219 22.53 6.57 -14.85
CA ILE A 219 21.82 7.78 -14.43
C ILE A 219 22.81 8.88 -14.02
N PRO A 220 22.45 10.16 -14.12
CA PRO A 220 23.27 11.28 -13.65
C PRO A 220 23.62 11.16 -12.16
N GLU A 221 24.76 11.73 -11.76
CA GLU A 221 25.21 11.72 -10.36
C GLU A 221 24.20 12.39 -9.43
N GLU A 222 23.54 13.45 -9.87
CA GLU A 222 22.52 14.20 -9.14
C GLU A 222 21.23 13.39 -8.87
N ASN A 223 21.05 12.20 -9.45
CA ASN A 223 19.94 11.31 -9.16
C ASN A 223 20.15 10.49 -7.87
N LEU A 224 21.27 10.66 -7.17
CA LEU A 224 21.44 10.14 -5.82
C LEU A 224 20.41 10.80 -4.89
N LEU A 225 19.63 10.00 -4.19
CA LEU A 225 18.62 10.47 -3.22
C LEU A 225 19.20 10.43 -1.81
N GLY A 226 19.25 11.60 -1.15
CA GLY A 226 19.94 11.74 0.14
C GLY A 226 21.46 11.63 -0.03
N ALA A 227 22.17 11.22 1.02
CA ALA A 227 23.60 11.00 0.98
C ALA A 227 23.96 9.54 0.62
N ARG A 228 25.16 9.35 0.05
CA ARG A 228 25.72 8.01 -0.18
C ARG A 228 25.77 7.23 1.13
N GLY A 229 25.25 6.00 1.14
CA GLY A 229 25.21 5.13 2.32
C GLY A 229 23.98 5.31 3.21
N GLU A 230 23.06 6.25 2.91
CA GLU A 230 21.82 6.45 3.65
C GLU A 230 20.62 5.63 3.12
N GLY A 231 20.81 4.83 2.07
CA GLY A 231 19.70 4.15 1.41
C GLY A 231 18.84 3.29 2.34
N LEU A 232 19.46 2.51 3.23
CA LEU A 232 18.68 1.69 4.18
C LEU A 232 17.87 2.55 5.18
N LYS A 233 18.42 3.67 5.64
CA LYS A 233 17.72 4.64 6.49
C LYS A 233 16.52 5.22 5.76
N ILE A 234 16.70 5.62 4.50
CA ILE A 234 15.62 6.15 3.62
C ILE A 234 14.52 5.09 3.45
N ALA A 235 14.89 3.84 3.16
CA ALA A 235 13.92 2.76 3.02
C ALA A 235 13.09 2.56 4.29
N LEU A 236 13.74 2.39 5.43
CA LEU A 236 13.06 2.03 6.67
C LEU A 236 12.18 3.16 7.23
N SER A 237 12.60 4.44 7.10
CA SER A 237 11.81 5.58 7.59
C SER A 237 10.50 5.78 6.82
N ASN A 238 10.45 5.40 5.55
CA ASN A 238 9.23 5.51 4.72
C ASN A 238 8.27 4.32 4.93
N LEU A 239 8.78 3.14 5.30
CA LEU A 239 7.96 1.97 5.61
C LEU A 239 7.08 2.16 6.86
N GLU A 240 7.39 3.12 7.75
CA GLU A 240 6.53 3.42 8.91
C GLU A 240 5.19 4.00 8.47
N GLY A 241 5.20 4.99 7.58
CA GLY A 241 3.97 5.53 6.97
C GLY A 241 3.23 4.49 6.11
N GLY A 242 3.97 3.66 5.38
CA GLY A 242 3.42 2.56 4.59
C GLY A 242 2.64 1.55 5.44
N ARG A 243 3.12 1.19 6.64
CA ARG A 243 2.40 0.28 7.56
C ARG A 243 1.02 0.80 7.95
N ILE A 244 0.87 2.11 8.17
CA ILE A 244 -0.44 2.74 8.44
C ILE A 244 -1.36 2.58 7.22
N GLY A 245 -0.85 2.83 6.01
CA GLY A 245 -1.59 2.65 4.76
C GLY A 245 -2.07 1.21 4.56
N ILE A 246 -1.18 0.23 4.78
CA ILE A 246 -1.53 -1.20 4.65
C ILE A 246 -2.50 -1.67 5.75
N ALA A 247 -2.36 -1.14 6.96
CA ALA A 247 -3.32 -1.44 8.03
C ALA A 247 -4.72 -0.90 7.69
N ALA A 248 -4.82 0.32 7.14
CA ALA A 248 -6.06 0.90 6.67
C ALA A 248 -6.64 0.15 5.46
N GLN A 249 -5.79 -0.30 4.53
CA GLN A 249 -6.20 -1.16 3.42
C GLN A 249 -6.80 -2.48 3.91
N ALA A 250 -6.14 -3.18 4.81
CA ALA A 250 -6.64 -4.43 5.39
C ALA A 250 -7.99 -4.22 6.09
N LEU A 251 -8.14 -3.10 6.81
CA LEU A 251 -9.38 -2.69 7.45
C LEU A 251 -10.51 -2.47 6.42
N GLY A 252 -10.24 -1.78 5.31
CA GLY A 252 -11.19 -1.55 4.23
C GLY A 252 -11.67 -2.85 3.56
N ILE A 253 -10.75 -3.77 3.26
CA ILE A 253 -11.07 -5.10 2.72
C ILE A 253 -11.99 -5.87 3.68
N ALA A 254 -11.63 -5.91 4.97
CA ALA A 254 -12.42 -6.59 6.00
C ALA A 254 -13.82 -5.99 6.14
N ARG A 255 -13.94 -4.66 6.15
CA ARG A 255 -15.22 -3.95 6.22
C ARG A 255 -16.12 -4.30 5.02
N ALA A 256 -15.57 -4.27 3.80
CA ALA A 256 -16.32 -4.62 2.60
C ALA A 256 -16.85 -6.06 2.64
N ALA A 257 -16.02 -7.02 3.08
CA ALA A 257 -16.43 -8.42 3.25
C ALA A 257 -17.52 -8.56 4.33
N PHE A 258 -17.37 -7.86 5.47
CA PHE A 258 -18.35 -7.83 6.55
C PHE A 258 -19.69 -7.25 6.10
N ASP A 259 -19.70 -6.12 5.39
CA ASP A 259 -20.93 -5.48 4.93
C ASP A 259 -21.69 -6.36 3.94
N LYS A 260 -21.00 -7.08 3.04
CA LYS A 260 -21.60 -8.08 2.15
C LYS A 260 -22.18 -9.25 2.95
N ALA A 261 -21.44 -9.80 3.92
CA ALA A 261 -21.90 -10.90 4.75
C ALA A 261 -23.11 -10.53 5.60
N ARG A 262 -23.12 -9.32 6.19
CA ARG A 262 -24.25 -8.80 6.97
C ARG A 262 -25.51 -8.65 6.12
N ARG A 263 -25.38 -8.10 4.91
CA ARG A 263 -26.50 -7.96 3.96
C ARG A 263 -27.06 -9.34 3.59
N TYR A 264 -26.18 -10.23 3.14
CA TYR A 264 -26.57 -11.59 2.77
C TYR A 264 -27.27 -12.34 3.92
N ALA A 265 -26.75 -12.22 5.14
CA ALA A 265 -27.36 -12.85 6.33
C ALA A 265 -28.77 -12.31 6.63
N GLY A 266 -29.05 -11.04 6.31
CA GLY A 266 -30.40 -10.46 6.45
C GLY A 266 -31.39 -10.93 5.39
N GLU A 267 -30.90 -11.30 4.21
CA GLU A 267 -31.73 -11.67 3.05
C GLU A 267 -31.94 -13.20 2.94
N ARG A 268 -30.88 -13.97 3.21
CA ARG A 268 -30.90 -15.43 3.04
C ARG A 268 -31.67 -16.13 4.12
N VAL A 269 -32.70 -16.90 3.75
CA VAL A 269 -33.53 -17.68 4.67
C VAL A 269 -33.11 -19.16 4.66
N GLN A 270 -32.85 -19.72 5.84
CA GLN A 270 -32.70 -21.16 6.08
C GLN A 270 -33.36 -21.53 7.42
N PHE A 271 -33.87 -22.76 7.52
CA PHE A 271 -34.61 -23.24 8.70
C PHE A 271 -35.75 -22.28 9.10
N GLY A 272 -36.44 -21.70 8.08
CA GLY A 272 -37.65 -20.90 8.26
C GLY A 272 -37.42 -19.44 8.69
N LYS A 273 -36.17 -18.96 8.79
CA LYS A 273 -35.85 -17.57 9.17
C LYS A 273 -34.56 -17.07 8.53
N PRO A 274 -34.35 -15.73 8.47
CA PRO A 274 -33.10 -15.15 7.98
C PRO A 274 -31.89 -15.68 8.74
N LEU A 275 -30.74 -15.81 8.05
CA LEU A 275 -29.48 -16.26 8.69
C LEU A 275 -29.11 -15.38 9.89
N ALA A 276 -29.35 -14.08 9.80
CA ALA A 276 -29.08 -13.12 10.88
C ALA A 276 -29.85 -13.39 12.19
N GLU A 277 -30.90 -14.21 12.16
CA GLU A 277 -31.65 -14.60 13.35
C GLU A 277 -31.14 -15.89 13.99
N HIS A 278 -30.13 -16.55 13.41
CA HIS A 278 -29.48 -17.71 14.00
C HIS A 278 -28.32 -17.29 14.89
N GLN A 279 -28.34 -17.78 16.15
CA GLN A 279 -27.33 -17.37 17.16
C GLN A 279 -25.88 -17.55 16.69
N ALA A 280 -25.57 -18.67 15.99
CA ALA A 280 -24.23 -18.90 15.47
C ALA A 280 -23.75 -17.82 14.45
N ILE A 281 -24.69 -17.28 13.65
CA ILE A 281 -24.39 -16.20 12.71
C ILE A 281 -24.30 -14.86 13.45
N GLN A 282 -25.15 -14.60 14.42
CA GLN A 282 -25.09 -13.40 15.27
C GLN A 282 -23.73 -13.29 15.99
N GLN A 283 -23.23 -14.40 16.55
CA GLN A 283 -21.92 -14.43 17.20
C GLN A 283 -20.80 -14.09 16.20
N LYS A 284 -20.79 -14.69 15.00
CA LYS A 284 -19.80 -14.35 13.96
C LYS A 284 -19.85 -12.88 13.58
N LEU A 285 -21.04 -12.33 13.31
CA LEU A 285 -21.20 -10.92 12.95
C LEU A 285 -20.74 -9.98 14.08
N ALA A 286 -21.01 -10.34 15.35
CA ALA A 286 -20.56 -9.57 16.50
C ALA A 286 -19.03 -9.59 16.65
N ASP A 287 -18.40 -10.75 16.48
CA ASP A 287 -16.94 -10.90 16.53
C ASP A 287 -16.25 -10.13 15.38
N MET A 288 -16.77 -10.25 14.15
CA MET A 288 -16.28 -9.52 12.99
C MET A 288 -16.34 -7.99 13.23
N ALA A 289 -17.51 -7.49 13.69
CA ALA A 289 -17.70 -6.06 13.95
C ALA A 289 -16.76 -5.56 15.06
N THR A 290 -16.58 -6.33 16.13
CA THR A 290 -15.70 -5.98 17.25
C THR A 290 -14.24 -5.90 16.80
N GLN A 291 -13.77 -6.89 16.03
CA GLN A 291 -12.39 -6.92 15.53
C GLN A 291 -12.11 -5.78 14.53
N ILE A 292 -13.05 -5.47 13.63
CA ILE A 292 -12.95 -4.32 12.70
C ILE A 292 -12.82 -3.01 13.49
N ASN A 293 -13.64 -2.81 14.54
CA ASN A 293 -13.58 -1.61 15.36
C ASN A 293 -12.26 -1.51 16.14
N ALA A 294 -11.75 -2.62 16.67
CA ALA A 294 -10.45 -2.65 17.34
C ALA A 294 -9.30 -2.30 16.36
N ALA A 295 -9.31 -2.87 15.15
CA ALA A 295 -8.34 -2.55 14.12
C ALA A 295 -8.37 -1.05 13.76
N ARG A 296 -9.58 -0.48 13.57
CA ARG A 296 -9.75 0.94 13.24
C ARG A 296 -9.16 1.85 14.31
N LEU A 297 -9.37 1.53 15.58
CA LEU A 297 -8.81 2.32 16.69
C LEU A 297 -7.27 2.28 16.68
N LEU A 298 -6.66 1.11 16.43
CA LEU A 298 -5.21 0.98 16.32
C LEU A 298 -4.65 1.78 15.12
N VAL A 299 -5.30 1.69 13.96
CA VAL A 299 -4.91 2.43 12.75
C VAL A 299 -4.97 3.94 13.01
N HIS A 300 -6.08 4.43 13.59
CA HIS A 300 -6.24 5.85 13.88
C HIS A 300 -5.29 6.34 14.98
N HIS A 301 -4.95 5.51 15.95
CA HIS A 301 -3.95 5.86 16.96
C HIS A 301 -2.58 6.09 16.33
N ALA A 302 -2.11 5.14 15.51
CA ALA A 302 -0.85 5.28 14.79
C ALA A 302 -0.85 6.51 13.85
N ALA A 303 -1.97 6.73 13.13
CA ALA A 303 -2.14 7.88 12.24
C ALA A 303 -2.08 9.23 12.99
N LYS A 304 -2.72 9.33 14.17
CA LYS A 304 -2.66 10.54 15.02
C LYS A 304 -1.25 10.83 15.50
N LEU A 305 -0.50 9.82 15.96
CA LEU A 305 0.89 9.99 16.36
C LEU A 305 1.74 10.50 15.19
N ARG A 306 1.58 9.90 14.01
CA ARG A 306 2.29 10.33 12.80
C ARG A 306 1.95 11.75 12.39
N THR A 307 0.67 12.14 12.45
CA THR A 307 0.22 13.54 12.20
C THR A 307 0.87 14.52 13.17
N ALA A 308 0.99 14.14 14.43
CA ALA A 308 1.64 14.97 15.46
C ALA A 308 3.17 15.00 15.36
N GLY A 309 3.79 14.31 14.40
CA GLY A 309 5.25 14.21 14.28
C GLY A 309 5.89 13.40 15.39
N LEU A 310 5.12 12.60 16.12
CA LEU A 310 5.59 11.76 17.21
C LEU A 310 6.09 10.40 16.69
N PRO A 311 7.06 9.76 17.37
CA PRO A 311 7.45 8.39 17.06
C PRO A 311 6.25 7.45 17.11
N CYS A 312 6.04 6.63 16.07
CA CYS A 312 4.90 5.72 16.00
C CYS A 312 5.25 4.34 15.40
N LEU A 313 6.53 3.99 15.40
CA LEU A 313 7.00 2.73 14.80
C LEU A 313 6.35 1.50 15.44
N SER A 314 6.19 1.47 16.75
CA SER A 314 5.53 0.40 17.50
C SER A 314 4.05 0.33 17.15
N GLU A 315 3.36 1.47 17.22
CA GLU A 315 1.91 1.59 17.00
C GLU A 315 1.53 1.29 15.56
N ALA A 316 2.30 1.77 14.58
CA ALA A 316 2.12 1.44 13.16
C ALA A 316 2.33 -0.07 12.90
N SER A 317 3.31 -0.69 13.58
CA SER A 317 3.55 -2.13 13.49
C SER A 317 2.43 -2.94 14.15
N GLN A 318 1.91 -2.51 15.31
CA GLN A 318 0.76 -3.12 15.99
C GLN A 318 -0.52 -3.00 15.14
N ALA A 319 -0.78 -1.83 14.59
CA ALA A 319 -1.92 -1.60 13.70
C ALA A 319 -1.86 -2.52 12.47
N LYS A 320 -0.70 -2.59 11.80
CA LYS A 320 -0.51 -3.44 10.62
C LYS A 320 -0.64 -4.92 10.95
N LEU A 321 -0.03 -5.38 12.02
CA LEU A 321 -0.10 -6.78 12.48
C LEU A 321 -1.55 -7.17 12.77
N PHE A 322 -2.23 -6.39 13.62
CA PHE A 322 -3.59 -6.70 14.02
C PHE A 322 -4.58 -6.63 12.85
N ALA A 323 -4.56 -5.54 12.07
CA ALA A 323 -5.49 -5.32 10.96
C ALA A 323 -5.35 -6.39 9.88
N SER A 324 -4.12 -6.78 9.51
CA SER A 324 -3.89 -7.78 8.46
C SER A 324 -4.34 -9.18 8.87
N GLU A 325 -4.09 -9.60 10.11
CA GLU A 325 -4.54 -10.91 10.62
C GLU A 325 -6.06 -10.94 10.85
N MET A 326 -6.63 -9.83 11.30
CA MET A 326 -8.07 -9.63 11.44
C MET A 326 -8.77 -9.74 10.08
N ALA A 327 -8.22 -9.07 9.05
CA ALA A 327 -8.83 -9.04 7.72
C ALA A 327 -8.98 -10.44 7.12
N GLU A 328 -7.97 -11.30 7.24
CA GLU A 328 -8.08 -12.69 6.77
C GLU A 328 -9.18 -13.45 7.49
N ARG A 329 -9.28 -13.34 8.83
CA ARG A 329 -10.34 -14.01 9.61
C ARG A 329 -11.73 -13.51 9.23
N VAL A 330 -11.91 -12.18 9.13
CA VAL A 330 -13.19 -11.58 8.76
C VAL A 330 -13.61 -12.00 7.35
N CYS A 331 -12.71 -12.00 6.39
CA CYS A 331 -12.99 -12.44 5.02
C CYS A 331 -13.34 -13.93 4.96
N SER A 332 -12.66 -14.77 5.75
CA SER A 332 -13.00 -16.21 5.89
C SER A 332 -14.39 -16.40 6.48
N ASP A 333 -14.74 -15.68 7.54
CA ASP A 333 -16.07 -15.73 8.14
C ASP A 333 -17.16 -15.19 7.19
N ALA A 334 -16.85 -14.19 6.37
CA ALA A 334 -17.77 -13.70 5.35
C ALA A 334 -18.09 -14.79 4.31
N ILE A 335 -17.08 -15.52 3.81
CA ILE A 335 -17.28 -16.70 2.95
C ILE A 335 -18.15 -17.73 3.66
N GLN A 336 -17.84 -18.04 4.92
CA GLN A 336 -18.56 -19.04 5.70
C GLN A 336 -20.04 -18.68 5.90
N ILE A 337 -20.37 -17.40 6.13
CA ILE A 337 -21.75 -16.91 6.23
C ILE A 337 -22.51 -17.08 4.91
N HIS A 338 -21.86 -16.85 3.77
CA HIS A 338 -22.45 -17.07 2.45
C HIS A 338 -22.62 -18.57 2.12
N GLY A 339 -21.92 -19.48 2.82
CA GLY A 339 -21.92 -20.90 2.53
C GLY A 339 -21.38 -21.19 1.12
N GLY A 340 -22.01 -22.10 0.38
CA GLY A 340 -21.58 -22.43 -0.98
C GLY A 340 -21.52 -21.25 -1.95
N TYR A 341 -22.39 -20.27 -1.78
CA TYR A 341 -22.37 -19.03 -2.57
C TYR A 341 -21.13 -18.16 -2.32
N GLY A 342 -20.58 -18.20 -1.10
CA GLY A 342 -19.34 -17.47 -0.79
C GLY A 342 -18.08 -18.00 -1.51
N TYR A 343 -18.18 -19.20 -2.09
CA TYR A 343 -17.12 -19.83 -2.87
C TYR A 343 -17.20 -19.49 -4.37
N LEU A 344 -18.24 -18.77 -4.79
CA LEU A 344 -18.48 -18.36 -6.17
C LEU A 344 -18.02 -16.93 -6.38
N ALA A 345 -17.37 -16.68 -7.53
CA ALA A 345 -16.85 -15.35 -7.90
C ALA A 345 -17.93 -14.26 -7.98
N ASP A 346 -19.19 -14.63 -8.29
CA ASP A 346 -20.31 -13.69 -8.43
C ASP A 346 -20.68 -12.97 -7.12
N TYR A 347 -20.33 -13.55 -5.96
CA TYR A 347 -20.59 -12.96 -4.64
C TYR A 347 -19.43 -12.13 -4.09
N GLU A 348 -18.29 -12.11 -4.78
CA GLU A 348 -17.10 -11.30 -4.53
C GLU A 348 -16.41 -11.46 -3.16
N VAL A 349 -17.01 -12.12 -2.17
CA VAL A 349 -16.37 -12.29 -0.84
C VAL A 349 -15.12 -13.17 -0.92
N GLU A 350 -15.02 -14.07 -1.91
CA GLU A 350 -13.81 -14.84 -2.19
C GLU A 350 -12.66 -13.94 -2.66
N ARG A 351 -12.94 -12.87 -3.45
CA ARG A 351 -11.94 -11.89 -3.88
C ARG A 351 -11.37 -11.15 -2.68
N HIS A 352 -12.21 -10.67 -1.75
CA HIS A 352 -11.75 -10.02 -0.54
C HIS A 352 -10.84 -10.92 0.30
N TYR A 353 -11.12 -12.22 0.36
CA TYR A 353 -10.25 -13.19 1.05
C TYR A 353 -8.88 -13.32 0.35
N ARG A 354 -8.86 -13.43 -0.99
CA ARG A 354 -7.62 -13.49 -1.77
C ARG A 354 -6.80 -12.21 -1.61
N ASP A 355 -7.47 -11.07 -1.64
CA ASP A 355 -6.84 -9.75 -1.53
C ASP A 355 -6.30 -9.49 -0.11
N ALA A 356 -7.02 -9.90 0.93
CA ALA A 356 -6.59 -9.72 2.31
C ALA A 356 -5.26 -10.44 2.61
N ARG A 357 -5.01 -11.60 1.98
CA ARG A 357 -3.86 -12.44 2.32
C ARG A 357 -2.51 -11.75 2.18
N ILE A 358 -2.33 -10.90 1.17
CA ILE A 358 -1.05 -10.22 0.94
C ILE A 358 -0.71 -9.22 2.04
N THR A 359 -1.71 -8.67 2.74
CA THR A 359 -1.50 -7.65 3.77
C THR A 359 -0.68 -8.15 4.97
N GLN A 360 -0.58 -9.46 5.16
CA GLN A 360 0.28 -10.09 6.17
C GLN A 360 1.73 -10.29 5.70
N ILE A 361 2.01 -10.09 4.41
CA ILE A 361 3.29 -10.44 3.78
C ILE A 361 4.09 -9.20 3.43
N TYR A 362 3.55 -8.30 2.59
CA TYR A 362 4.29 -7.15 2.11
C TYR A 362 4.44 -6.04 3.17
N GLU A 363 5.34 -5.10 2.93
CA GLU A 363 5.73 -4.02 3.86
C GLU A 363 6.13 -4.52 5.27
N GLY A 364 6.77 -5.69 5.28
CA GLY A 364 7.18 -6.42 6.47
C GLY A 364 6.13 -7.44 6.90
N THR A 365 6.52 -8.71 6.91
CA THR A 365 5.62 -9.82 7.29
C THR A 365 5.10 -9.67 8.73
N SER A 366 4.04 -10.41 9.08
CA SER A 366 3.52 -10.43 10.46
C SER A 366 4.62 -10.77 11.48
N GLU A 367 5.57 -11.64 11.12
CA GLU A 367 6.73 -11.99 11.95
C GLU A 367 7.68 -10.80 12.12
N VAL A 368 7.94 -10.05 11.03
CA VAL A 368 8.75 -8.83 11.09
C VAL A 368 8.09 -7.77 11.95
N GLN A 369 6.74 -7.59 11.87
CA GLN A 369 6.03 -6.66 12.76
C GLN A 369 6.20 -7.06 14.22
N ARG A 370 6.07 -8.36 14.58
CA ARG A 370 6.31 -8.86 15.93
C ARG A 370 7.73 -8.59 16.41
N MET A 371 8.74 -8.78 15.55
CA MET A 371 10.13 -8.46 15.87
C MET A 371 10.32 -6.96 16.12
N VAL A 372 9.70 -6.10 15.34
CA VAL A 372 9.78 -4.64 15.52
C VAL A 372 9.12 -4.24 16.83
N ILE A 373 7.93 -4.72 17.12
CA ILE A 373 7.20 -4.44 18.38
C ILE A 373 8.05 -4.89 19.59
N ALA A 374 8.54 -6.13 19.56
CA ALA A 374 9.30 -6.69 20.68
C ALA A 374 10.58 -5.89 21.00
N ARG A 375 11.18 -5.23 19.99
CA ARG A 375 12.37 -4.38 20.20
C ARG A 375 12.04 -3.01 20.81
N GLN A 376 10.77 -2.64 20.89
CA GLN A 376 10.30 -1.38 21.46
C GLN A 376 9.74 -1.55 22.89
N LEU A 377 9.57 -2.80 23.35
CA LEU A 377 9.18 -3.13 24.72
C LEU A 377 10.37 -3.05 25.67
#